data_9da159c17b474fe83fac8525760a2058
#
_entry.id   9da159c17b474fe83fac8525760a2058
#
_cell.length_a   1.000
_cell.length_b   1.000
_cell.length_c   1.000
_cell.angle_alpha   90.00
_cell.angle_beta   90.00
_cell.angle_gamma   90.00
#
_symmetry.space_group_name_H-M   'P 1'
#
loop_
_entity.id
_entity.type
_entity.pdbx_description
1 polymer ?
#
loop_
_entity_poly.entity_id
_entity_poly.type
_entity_poly.pdbx_seq_one_letter_code
_entity_poly.pdbx_strand_id
1 'polypeptide(L)'
;MRYLSIFFAALLLLSVTACSGGGNSNGENGENDAHGEGNGAEVESVNLHNPNEQVTDWQVALEYLEDGNKRFVEDKTMARDTNATDRNILKNGQKPFAVIVTCSDSRVAPEIYFDQKLGDIFVIRNAGNIADKTALGSIEYAVEHLEAPLVVVVGHSSCGAVTGALNGGEFPENLESIIETIEPAIEDSADVDEAVRKNIEYTVDQIKENEIVEHMEATVIGAYYDIATGEVVFD
;
A
#
# COMPACT_ATOMS: atom_id res chain seq x y z
N MET A 1 21.05 -8.82 -41.57
CA MET A 1 20.77 -10.25 -41.42
C MET A 1 19.33 -10.39 -40.90
N ARG A 2 18.48 -11.02 -41.73
CA ARG A 2 17.04 -11.15 -41.44
C ARG A 2 16.83 -12.46 -40.68
N TYR A 3 16.23 -12.45 -39.51
CA TYR A 3 15.77 -13.67 -38.83
C TYR A 3 14.31 -13.90 -39.11
N LEU A 4 14.05 -15.04 -39.73
CA LEU A 4 12.75 -15.56 -40.12
C LEU A 4 12.11 -16.29 -38.92
N SER A 5 10.96 -15.80 -38.46
CA SER A 5 10.19 -16.45 -37.37
C SER A 5 9.29 -17.53 -37.97
N ILE A 6 9.45 -18.76 -37.49
CA ILE A 6 8.60 -19.90 -37.82
C ILE A 6 7.53 -20.05 -36.71
N PHE A 7 6.26 -19.86 -37.07
CA PHE A 7 5.11 -20.17 -36.24
C PHE A 7 4.81 -21.68 -36.30
N PHE A 8 4.77 -22.33 -35.16
CA PHE A 8 4.15 -23.67 -35.01
C PHE A 8 2.80 -23.48 -34.31
N ALA A 9 1.74 -23.74 -35.03
CA ALA A 9 0.39 -23.84 -34.51
C ALA A 9 0.13 -25.30 -34.14
N ALA A 10 -0.08 -25.59 -32.86
CA ALA A 10 -0.56 -26.88 -32.38
C ALA A 10 -2.04 -26.78 -32.05
N LEU A 11 -2.85 -27.45 -32.84
CA LEU A 11 -4.30 -27.57 -32.67
C LEU A 11 -4.60 -28.78 -31.78
N LEU A 12 -5.10 -28.55 -30.55
CA LEU A 12 -5.60 -29.61 -29.67
C LEU A 12 -7.14 -29.56 -29.66
N LEU A 13 -7.73 -30.62 -30.25
CA LEU A 13 -9.17 -30.93 -30.16
C LEU A 13 -9.41 -31.67 -28.84
N LEU A 14 -10.26 -31.12 -27.98
CA LEU A 14 -10.81 -31.82 -26.81
C LEU A 14 -12.31 -32.05 -27.01
N SER A 15 -12.65 -33.32 -27.03
CA SER A 15 -14.00 -33.87 -27.14
C SER A 15 -14.80 -33.68 -25.83
N VAL A 16 -16.02 -33.18 -25.97
CA VAL A 16 -17.00 -33.06 -24.88
C VAL A 16 -17.79 -34.37 -24.78
N THR A 17 -17.79 -34.98 -23.60
CA THR A 17 -18.68 -36.10 -23.28
C THR A 17 -19.73 -35.60 -22.27
N ALA A 18 -20.96 -35.53 -22.70
CA ALA A 18 -22.12 -35.24 -21.86
C ALA A 18 -22.61 -36.54 -21.20
N CYS A 19 -22.77 -36.55 -19.88
CA CYS A 19 -23.58 -37.53 -19.19
C CYS A 19 -24.74 -36.85 -18.49
N SER A 20 -25.94 -37.18 -18.96
CA SER A 20 -27.23 -36.89 -18.35
C SER A 20 -27.54 -37.99 -17.31
N GLY A 21 -28.03 -37.58 -16.14
CA GLY A 21 -28.56 -38.52 -15.14
C GLY A 21 -29.47 -37.77 -14.19
N GLY A 22 -30.78 -37.92 -14.41
CA GLY A 22 -31.83 -37.43 -13.53
C GLY A 22 -32.05 -38.36 -12.33
N GLY A 23 -32.56 -37.79 -11.26
CA GLY A 23 -32.96 -38.53 -10.06
C GLY A 23 -33.73 -37.62 -9.09
N ASN A 24 -35.04 -37.75 -9.16
CA ASN A 24 -36.03 -37.12 -8.28
C ASN A 24 -36.24 -38.02 -7.06
N SER A 25 -36.22 -37.47 -5.83
CA SER A 25 -36.92 -38.07 -4.70
C SER A 25 -37.23 -37.04 -3.59
N ASN A 26 -38.49 -36.92 -3.28
CA ASN A 26 -39.12 -36.27 -2.12
C ASN A 26 -38.74 -36.97 -0.80
N GLY A 27 -38.79 -36.23 0.29
CA GLY A 27 -38.77 -36.80 1.65
C GLY A 27 -38.53 -35.76 2.74
N GLU A 28 -39.60 -35.21 3.26
CA GLU A 28 -40.07 -35.14 4.63
C GLU A 28 -39.30 -34.37 5.70
N ASN A 29 -40.03 -33.51 6.31
CA ASN A 29 -39.99 -32.75 7.58
C ASN A 29 -39.15 -33.37 8.72
N GLY A 30 -38.39 -32.52 9.38
CA GLY A 30 -37.84 -32.72 10.70
C GLY A 30 -37.60 -31.39 11.38
N GLU A 31 -38.59 -30.93 12.13
CA GLU A 31 -38.45 -29.88 13.15
C GLU A 31 -37.45 -30.36 14.21
N ASN A 32 -36.44 -29.58 14.45
CA ASN A 32 -35.68 -29.63 15.70
C ASN A 32 -35.33 -28.21 16.11
N ASP A 33 -36.12 -27.70 17.05
CA ASP A 33 -35.79 -26.55 17.86
C ASP A 33 -34.53 -26.83 18.66
N ALA A 34 -33.50 -26.06 18.40
CA ALA A 34 -32.36 -25.89 19.29
C ALA A 34 -32.17 -24.39 19.49
N HIS A 35 -32.74 -23.89 20.59
CA HIS A 35 -32.32 -22.61 21.15
C HIS A 35 -30.82 -22.66 21.48
N GLY A 36 -29.98 -22.15 20.61
CA GLY A 36 -28.65 -21.73 20.92
C GLY A 36 -28.67 -20.27 21.30
N GLU A 37 -28.52 -19.98 22.58
CA GLU A 37 -28.17 -18.64 23.05
C GLU A 37 -26.85 -18.25 22.41
N GLY A 38 -26.92 -17.49 21.32
CA GLY A 38 -25.78 -16.84 20.71
C GLY A 38 -25.32 -15.71 21.62
N ASN A 39 -24.18 -15.89 22.29
CA ASN A 39 -23.39 -14.79 22.82
C ASN A 39 -23.25 -13.78 21.70
N GLY A 40 -23.92 -12.64 21.82
CA GLY A 40 -23.70 -11.47 20.98
C GLY A 40 -22.31 -10.91 21.27
N ALA A 41 -21.31 -11.43 20.59
CA ALA A 41 -20.08 -10.68 20.42
C ALA A 41 -20.49 -9.41 19.66
N GLU A 42 -20.31 -8.25 20.29
CA GLU A 42 -20.36 -6.97 19.59
C GLU A 42 -19.40 -7.09 18.40
N VAL A 43 -19.95 -7.12 17.20
CA VAL A 43 -19.16 -6.97 15.98
C VAL A 43 -18.72 -5.50 16.00
N GLU A 44 -17.49 -5.24 16.46
CA GLU A 44 -16.87 -3.93 16.28
C GLU A 44 -17.06 -3.54 14.80
N SER A 45 -17.73 -2.42 14.58
CA SER A 45 -17.93 -1.90 13.23
C SER A 45 -16.56 -1.51 12.69
N VAL A 46 -16.05 -2.29 11.72
CA VAL A 46 -14.78 -1.99 11.09
C VAL A 46 -14.92 -0.69 10.30
N ASN A 47 -14.13 0.31 10.67
CA ASN A 47 -14.09 1.59 9.99
C ASN A 47 -13.37 1.41 8.63
N LEU A 48 -14.13 1.45 7.54
CA LEU A 48 -13.63 1.29 6.17
C LEU A 48 -13.92 2.54 5.35
N HIS A 49 -12.93 2.97 4.59
CA HIS A 49 -13.10 4.07 3.65
C HIS A 49 -14.14 3.73 2.56
N ASN A 50 -14.99 4.70 2.25
CA ASN A 50 -15.90 4.65 1.11
C ASN A 50 -15.24 5.37 -0.09
N PRO A 51 -14.89 4.69 -1.19
CA PRO A 51 -14.14 5.30 -2.30
C PRO A 51 -14.93 6.39 -3.06
N ASN A 52 -16.20 6.61 -2.75
CA ASN A 52 -17.01 7.71 -3.30
C ASN A 52 -17.00 8.97 -2.43
N GLU A 53 -16.46 8.90 -1.21
CA GLU A 53 -16.39 10.01 -0.27
C GLU A 53 -14.99 10.61 -0.24
N GLN A 54 -14.91 11.94 -0.14
CA GLN A 54 -13.66 12.63 0.06
C GLN A 54 -13.38 12.72 1.55
N VAL A 55 -12.24 12.20 1.98
CA VAL A 55 -11.71 12.42 3.32
C VAL A 55 -10.94 13.75 3.28
N THR A 56 -11.29 14.68 4.15
CA THR A 56 -10.63 16.00 4.25
C THR A 56 -9.90 16.18 5.58
N ASP A 57 -10.13 15.30 6.54
CA ASP A 57 -9.48 15.31 7.85
C ASP A 57 -8.35 14.28 7.87
N TRP A 58 -7.13 14.76 8.06
CA TRP A 58 -5.94 13.90 8.09
C TRP A 58 -5.94 12.92 9.28
N GLN A 59 -6.58 13.27 10.41
CA GLN A 59 -6.69 12.36 11.56
C GLN A 59 -7.56 11.16 11.21
N VAL A 60 -8.66 11.37 10.50
CA VAL A 60 -9.50 10.28 9.99
C VAL A 60 -8.73 9.42 8.98
N ALA A 61 -7.94 10.04 8.11
CA ALA A 61 -7.07 9.33 7.18
C ALA A 61 -6.03 8.46 7.90
N LEU A 62 -5.43 9.00 8.97
CA LEU A 62 -4.48 8.27 9.81
C LEU A 62 -5.14 7.08 10.53
N GLU A 63 -6.33 7.28 11.11
CA GLU A 63 -7.09 6.20 11.76
C GLU A 63 -7.36 5.01 10.80
N TYR A 64 -7.66 5.25 9.53
CA TYR A 64 -7.81 4.17 8.53
C TYR A 64 -6.53 3.37 8.34
N LEU A 65 -5.36 4.03 8.35
CA LEU A 65 -4.06 3.36 8.21
C LEU A 65 -3.71 2.57 9.48
N GLU A 66 -3.90 3.15 10.66
CA GLU A 66 -3.64 2.52 11.95
C GLU A 66 -4.51 1.28 12.17
N ASP A 67 -5.81 1.40 11.95
CA ASP A 67 -6.75 0.29 12.03
C ASP A 67 -6.43 -0.81 11.01
N GLY A 68 -6.04 -0.42 9.81
CA GLY A 68 -5.63 -1.36 8.77
C GLY A 68 -4.37 -2.12 9.13
N ASN A 69 -3.34 -1.44 9.63
CA ASN A 69 -2.10 -2.08 10.07
C ASN A 69 -2.33 -2.99 11.28
N LYS A 70 -3.16 -2.57 12.23
CA LYS A 70 -3.56 -3.43 13.36
C LYS A 70 -4.20 -4.73 12.87
N ARG A 71 -5.12 -4.67 11.89
CA ARG A 71 -5.72 -5.88 11.31
C ARG A 71 -4.68 -6.76 10.62
N PHE A 72 -3.70 -6.16 9.93
CA PHE A 72 -2.62 -6.89 9.28
C PHE A 72 -1.75 -7.63 10.30
N VAL A 73 -1.31 -6.97 11.36
CA VAL A 73 -0.48 -7.56 12.43
C VAL A 73 -1.22 -8.68 13.19
N GLU A 74 -2.54 -8.56 13.34
CA GLU A 74 -3.39 -9.54 14.01
C GLU A 74 -3.84 -10.70 13.11
N ASP A 75 -3.37 -10.81 11.86
CA ASP A 75 -3.82 -11.78 10.85
C ASP A 75 -5.35 -11.73 10.58
N LYS A 76 -5.94 -10.54 10.71
CA LYS A 76 -7.38 -10.27 10.53
C LYS A 76 -7.67 -9.39 9.32
N THR A 77 -6.78 -9.41 8.32
CA THR A 77 -6.98 -8.62 7.10
C THR A 77 -8.31 -8.97 6.44
N MET A 78 -8.97 -7.94 5.94
CA MET A 78 -10.24 -8.12 5.27
C MET A 78 -10.01 -8.68 3.86
N ALA A 79 -10.92 -9.56 3.41
CA ALA A 79 -10.90 -10.02 2.04
C ALA A 79 -11.05 -8.82 1.10
N ARG A 80 -10.05 -8.62 0.24
CA ARG A 80 -10.04 -7.52 -0.73
C ARG A 80 -10.74 -7.98 -1.98
N ASP A 81 -12.04 -7.71 -2.04
CA ASP A 81 -12.77 -7.86 -3.28
C ASP A 81 -12.31 -6.78 -4.26
N THR A 82 -11.47 -7.18 -5.21
CA THR A 82 -11.09 -6.37 -6.37
C THR A 82 -11.86 -6.82 -7.61
N ASN A 83 -13.15 -7.05 -7.43
CA ASN A 83 -14.02 -7.58 -8.47
C ASN A 83 -14.37 -6.51 -9.53
N ALA A 84 -15.19 -6.91 -10.52
CA ALA A 84 -15.58 -6.00 -11.59
C ALA A 84 -16.43 -4.82 -11.11
N THR A 85 -17.17 -4.98 -10.01
CA THR A 85 -18.00 -3.91 -9.43
C THR A 85 -17.13 -2.80 -8.85
N ASP A 86 -16.10 -3.16 -8.07
CA ASP A 86 -15.18 -2.18 -7.49
C ASP A 86 -14.42 -1.41 -8.57
N ARG A 87 -13.89 -2.11 -9.56
CA ARG A 87 -13.25 -1.47 -10.72
C ARG A 87 -14.19 -0.57 -11.51
N ASN A 88 -15.49 -0.93 -11.60
CA ASN A 88 -16.47 -0.09 -12.27
C ASN A 88 -16.80 1.19 -11.47
N ILE A 89 -16.76 1.15 -10.15
CA ILE A 89 -16.91 2.34 -9.30
C ILE A 89 -15.76 3.31 -9.57
N LEU A 90 -14.53 2.80 -9.61
CA LEU A 90 -13.30 3.60 -9.70
C LEU A 90 -12.91 4.02 -11.14
N LYS A 91 -13.59 3.52 -12.18
CA LYS A 91 -13.20 3.76 -13.59
C LYS A 91 -13.18 5.24 -14.02
N ASN A 92 -13.91 6.10 -13.33
CA ASN A 92 -14.08 7.51 -13.70
C ASN A 92 -13.29 8.48 -12.79
N GLY A 93 -12.59 7.96 -11.77
CA GLY A 93 -11.81 8.77 -10.84
C GLY A 93 -11.39 8.01 -9.60
N GLN A 94 -10.61 8.68 -8.76
CA GLN A 94 -10.11 8.18 -7.49
C GLN A 94 -10.18 9.29 -6.45
N LYS A 95 -10.33 8.92 -5.19
CA LYS A 95 -10.33 9.81 -4.02
C LYS A 95 -9.51 9.18 -2.90
N PRO A 96 -8.19 9.08 -3.08
CA PRO A 96 -7.34 8.50 -2.05
C PRO A 96 -7.35 9.39 -0.81
N PHE A 97 -7.47 8.78 0.36
CA PHE A 97 -7.44 9.52 1.61
C PHE A 97 -6.02 9.81 2.11
N ALA A 98 -5.02 9.11 1.58
CA ALA A 98 -3.62 9.34 1.92
C ALA A 98 -2.68 9.08 0.73
N VAL A 99 -1.54 9.78 0.75
CA VAL A 99 -0.38 9.53 -0.09
C VAL A 99 0.64 8.76 0.73
N ILE A 100 1.14 7.63 0.22
CA ILE A 100 2.18 6.84 0.86
C ILE A 100 3.46 6.90 0.01
N VAL A 101 4.51 7.50 0.56
CA VAL A 101 5.86 7.51 -0.04
C VAL A 101 6.68 6.42 0.63
N THR A 102 7.07 5.38 -0.12
CA THR A 102 7.73 4.22 0.50
C THR A 102 8.74 3.55 -0.44
N CYS A 103 9.49 2.59 0.11
CA CYS A 103 10.50 1.88 -0.64
C CYS A 103 9.92 0.93 -1.71
N SER A 104 10.70 0.74 -2.79
CA SER A 104 10.42 -0.26 -3.83
C SER A 104 10.68 -1.70 -3.39
N ASP A 105 11.15 -1.93 -2.17
CA ASP A 105 11.41 -3.27 -1.61
C ASP A 105 10.20 -4.18 -1.75
N SER A 106 10.38 -5.37 -2.29
CA SER A 106 9.27 -6.31 -2.59
C SER A 106 8.52 -6.81 -1.35
N ARG A 107 9.10 -6.66 -0.16
CA ARG A 107 8.49 -7.01 1.13
C ARG A 107 7.62 -5.90 1.70
N VAL A 108 7.65 -4.70 1.09
CA VAL A 108 6.99 -3.49 1.56
C VAL A 108 5.88 -3.13 0.57
N ALA A 109 4.65 -3.54 0.84
CA ALA A 109 3.48 -3.29 -0.02
C ALA A 109 2.38 -2.58 0.79
N PRO A 110 2.24 -1.24 0.67
CA PRO A 110 1.35 -0.43 1.49
C PRO A 110 -0.10 -0.92 1.51
N GLU A 111 -0.63 -1.29 0.36
CA GLU A 111 -2.00 -1.79 0.26
C GLU A 111 -2.21 -3.05 1.08
N ILE A 112 -1.15 -3.83 1.31
CA ILE A 112 -1.20 -5.07 2.09
C ILE A 112 -1.07 -4.78 3.58
N TYR A 113 0.02 -4.11 4.00
CA TYR A 113 0.27 -3.91 5.42
C TYR A 113 -0.64 -2.85 6.07
N PHE A 114 -1.27 -1.98 5.29
CA PHE A 114 -2.34 -1.10 5.76
C PHE A 114 -3.75 -1.67 5.53
N ASP A 115 -3.88 -2.86 4.98
CA ASP A 115 -5.16 -3.50 4.69
C ASP A 115 -6.13 -2.58 3.93
N GLN A 116 -5.66 -1.91 2.86
CA GLN A 116 -6.43 -0.97 2.06
C GLN A 116 -6.85 -1.54 0.70
N LYS A 117 -7.90 -0.98 0.10
CA LYS A 117 -8.47 -1.38 -1.18
C LYS A 117 -7.93 -0.54 -2.33
N LEU A 118 -8.31 -0.93 -3.55
CA LEU A 118 -8.08 -0.10 -4.73
C LEU A 118 -8.72 1.28 -4.56
N GLY A 119 -7.94 2.34 -4.78
CA GLY A 119 -8.40 3.72 -4.75
C GLY A 119 -8.34 4.39 -3.38
N ASP A 120 -8.03 3.65 -2.30
CA ASP A 120 -7.97 4.18 -0.93
C ASP A 120 -6.70 4.99 -0.66
N ILE A 121 -5.56 4.53 -1.16
CA ILE A 121 -4.27 5.20 -0.99
C ILE A 121 -3.56 5.45 -2.34
N PHE A 122 -2.85 6.57 -2.44
CA PHE A 122 -2.01 6.92 -3.59
C PHE A 122 -0.56 6.58 -3.25
N VAL A 123 0.03 5.59 -3.93
CA VAL A 123 1.32 5.02 -3.53
C VAL A 123 2.43 5.46 -4.48
N ILE A 124 3.49 6.03 -3.93
CA ILE A 124 4.73 6.42 -4.61
C ILE A 124 5.86 5.54 -4.07
N ARG A 125 6.54 4.80 -4.95
CA ARG A 125 7.59 3.85 -4.55
C ARG A 125 8.88 4.09 -5.32
N ASN A 126 9.97 4.32 -4.59
CA ASN A 126 11.32 4.34 -5.09
C ASN A 126 12.28 3.70 -4.07
N ALA A 127 13.51 3.36 -4.46
CA ALA A 127 14.46 2.79 -3.51
C ALA A 127 14.81 3.84 -2.44
N GLY A 128 14.68 3.48 -1.16
CA GLY A 128 14.98 4.35 -0.03
C GLY A 128 13.93 5.43 0.27
N ASN A 129 12.70 5.32 -0.25
CA ASN A 129 11.59 6.27 0.03
C ASN A 129 11.96 7.75 -0.09
N ILE A 130 12.81 8.12 -1.06
CA ILE A 130 13.31 9.48 -1.25
C ILE A 130 12.28 10.41 -1.92
N ALA A 131 12.35 11.71 -1.63
CA ALA A 131 11.53 12.75 -2.26
C ALA A 131 12.25 13.39 -3.46
N ASP A 132 12.58 12.59 -4.48
CA ASP A 132 13.15 13.12 -5.71
C ASP A 132 12.11 13.96 -6.51
N LYS A 133 12.57 14.63 -7.55
CA LYS A 133 11.70 15.47 -8.39
C LYS A 133 10.46 14.73 -8.92
N THR A 134 10.57 13.44 -9.23
CA THR A 134 9.45 12.65 -9.75
C THR A 134 8.46 12.28 -8.64
N ALA A 135 8.99 11.93 -7.46
CA ALA A 135 8.18 11.68 -6.28
C ALA A 135 7.44 12.95 -5.84
N LEU A 136 8.14 14.10 -5.76
CA LEU A 136 7.53 15.40 -5.42
C LEU A 136 6.40 15.77 -6.39
N GLY A 137 6.61 15.67 -7.71
CA GLY A 137 5.55 15.95 -8.69
C GLY A 137 4.35 15.01 -8.57
N SER A 138 4.54 13.77 -8.11
CA SER A 138 3.45 12.82 -7.84
C SER A 138 2.70 13.18 -6.55
N ILE A 139 3.41 13.67 -5.52
CA ILE A 139 2.82 14.18 -4.28
C ILE A 139 1.98 15.42 -4.56
N GLU A 140 2.54 16.40 -5.29
CA GLU A 140 1.85 17.61 -5.72
C GLU A 140 0.52 17.28 -6.42
N TYR A 141 0.56 16.36 -7.39
CA TYR A 141 -0.64 15.91 -8.08
C TYR A 141 -1.69 15.32 -7.13
N ALA A 142 -1.29 14.49 -6.18
CA ALA A 142 -2.22 13.85 -5.26
C ALA A 142 -2.80 14.84 -4.25
N VAL A 143 -2.01 15.79 -3.77
CA VAL A 143 -2.44 16.80 -2.80
C VAL A 143 -3.30 17.87 -3.45
N GLU A 144 -2.89 18.41 -4.63
CA GLU A 144 -3.59 19.51 -5.28
C GLU A 144 -4.82 19.04 -6.07
N HIS A 145 -4.71 17.93 -6.82
CA HIS A 145 -5.77 17.51 -7.75
C HIS A 145 -6.67 16.39 -7.19
N LEU A 146 -6.18 15.59 -6.25
CA LEU A 146 -6.97 14.54 -5.61
C LEU A 146 -7.38 14.90 -4.18
N GLU A 147 -6.92 16.06 -3.68
CA GLU A 147 -7.26 16.61 -2.37
C GLU A 147 -6.95 15.62 -1.22
N ALA A 148 -5.86 14.86 -1.34
CA ALA A 148 -5.42 13.93 -0.30
C ALA A 148 -4.88 14.71 0.91
N PRO A 149 -5.49 14.59 2.11
CA PRO A 149 -5.16 15.44 3.26
C PRO A 149 -3.90 15.00 4.01
N LEU A 150 -3.41 13.79 3.76
CA LEU A 150 -2.32 13.16 4.50
C LEU A 150 -1.25 12.60 3.56
N VAL A 151 0.01 12.92 3.83
CA VAL A 151 1.19 12.30 3.21
C VAL A 151 1.97 11.56 4.28
N VAL A 152 2.23 10.26 4.09
CA VAL A 152 3.01 9.45 5.02
C VAL A 152 4.27 8.95 4.32
N VAL A 153 5.43 9.28 4.87
CA VAL A 153 6.73 8.73 4.45
C VAL A 153 7.01 7.47 5.26
N VAL A 154 6.99 6.32 4.62
CA VAL A 154 7.21 5.03 5.29
C VAL A 154 8.57 4.46 4.93
N GLY A 155 9.51 4.53 5.86
CA GLY A 155 10.75 3.76 5.82
C GLY A 155 10.55 2.36 6.42
N HIS A 156 11.54 1.48 6.28
CA HIS A 156 11.39 0.11 6.77
C HIS A 156 12.70 -0.49 7.29
N SER A 157 12.60 -1.46 8.18
CA SER A 157 13.74 -2.21 8.71
C SER A 157 14.56 -2.86 7.59
N SER A 158 15.88 -2.86 7.71
CA SER A 158 16.80 -3.48 6.75
C SER A 158 16.65 -2.95 5.31
N CYS A 159 16.46 -1.64 5.13
CA CYS A 159 16.38 -1.02 3.82
C CYS A 159 17.71 -1.13 3.05
N GLY A 160 17.69 -1.75 1.87
CA GLY A 160 18.90 -1.97 1.07
C GLY A 160 19.56 -0.69 0.58
N ALA A 161 18.78 0.34 0.19
CA ALA A 161 19.31 1.61 -0.28
C ALA A 161 19.98 2.39 0.87
N VAL A 162 19.33 2.47 2.04
CA VAL A 162 19.89 3.11 3.24
C VAL A 162 21.13 2.36 3.73
N THR A 163 21.12 1.02 3.71
CA THR A 163 22.28 0.19 4.03
C THR A 163 23.45 0.46 3.07
N GLY A 164 23.16 0.60 1.78
CA GLY A 164 24.15 0.94 0.77
C GLY A 164 24.78 2.32 1.04
N ALA A 165 23.96 3.34 1.29
CA ALA A 165 24.42 4.67 1.61
C ALA A 165 25.28 4.71 2.91
N LEU A 166 24.85 4.00 3.95
CA LEU A 166 25.58 3.94 5.22
C LEU A 166 26.95 3.25 5.10
N ASN A 167 27.04 2.19 4.31
CA ASN A 167 28.28 1.43 4.14
C ASN A 167 29.22 2.05 3.10
N GLY A 168 28.73 2.92 2.24
CA GLY A 168 29.46 3.46 1.07
C GLY A 168 29.82 2.40 0.06
N GLY A 169 30.49 2.80 -0.99
CA GLY A 169 30.98 1.92 -2.05
C GLY A 169 30.91 2.57 -3.44
N GLU A 170 31.14 1.78 -4.48
CA GLU A 170 30.97 2.23 -5.86
C GLU A 170 29.61 1.70 -6.37
N PHE A 171 28.79 2.59 -6.90
CA PHE A 171 27.46 2.26 -7.41
C PHE A 171 27.35 2.63 -8.91
N PRO A 172 26.48 1.96 -9.68
CA PRO A 172 26.12 2.41 -11.02
C PRO A 172 25.46 3.79 -10.96
N GLU A 173 25.68 4.64 -11.98
CA GLU A 173 25.28 6.05 -12.07
C GLU A 173 23.85 6.35 -11.55
N ASN A 174 22.86 5.55 -11.97
CA ASN A 174 21.47 5.79 -11.54
C ASN A 174 21.22 5.38 -10.07
N LEU A 175 21.93 4.39 -9.55
CA LEU A 175 21.85 4.02 -8.14
C LEU A 175 22.63 5.04 -7.29
N GLU A 176 23.75 5.54 -7.78
CA GLU A 176 24.53 6.61 -7.14
C GLU A 176 23.66 7.82 -6.82
N SER A 177 22.80 8.26 -7.76
CA SER A 177 21.91 9.40 -7.53
C SER A 177 20.92 9.19 -6.38
N ILE A 178 20.50 7.94 -6.13
CA ILE A 178 19.66 7.60 -4.97
C ILE A 178 20.48 7.66 -3.68
N ILE A 179 21.70 7.10 -3.72
CA ILE A 179 22.61 7.10 -2.56
C ILE A 179 22.96 8.53 -2.17
N GLU A 180 23.35 9.38 -3.11
CA GLU A 180 23.64 10.81 -2.90
C GLU A 180 22.45 11.59 -2.29
N THR A 181 21.20 11.16 -2.55
CA THR A 181 20.01 11.76 -1.95
C THR A 181 19.84 11.34 -0.50
N ILE A 182 20.23 10.10 -0.14
CA ILE A 182 20.11 9.55 1.21
C ILE A 182 21.26 10.00 2.12
N GLU A 183 22.48 10.08 1.61
CA GLU A 183 23.70 10.35 2.41
C GLU A 183 23.57 11.56 3.35
N PRO A 184 23.04 12.73 2.92
CA PRO A 184 22.94 13.90 3.80
C PRO A 184 22.04 13.67 5.03
N ALA A 185 21.05 12.76 4.91
CA ALA A 185 20.14 12.45 6.01
C ALA A 185 20.78 11.58 7.08
N ILE A 186 21.69 10.69 6.70
CA ILE A 186 22.18 9.61 7.55
C ILE A 186 23.58 9.85 8.13
N GLU A 187 24.16 11.03 7.90
CA GLU A 187 25.44 11.41 8.47
C GLU A 187 25.43 11.19 10.00
N ASP A 188 26.48 10.59 10.53
CA ASP A 188 26.59 10.24 11.95
C ASP A 188 25.60 9.18 12.48
N SER A 189 24.94 8.39 11.62
CA SER A 189 24.12 7.28 12.08
C SER A 189 24.96 6.11 12.58
N ALA A 190 24.58 5.58 13.75
CA ALA A 190 25.32 4.49 14.39
C ALA A 190 25.02 3.11 13.77
N ASP A 191 23.83 2.95 13.23
CA ASP A 191 23.37 1.71 12.59
C ASP A 191 22.30 1.97 11.51
N VAL A 192 21.86 0.90 10.86
CA VAL A 192 20.90 0.97 9.76
C VAL A 192 19.51 1.44 10.23
N ASP A 193 19.08 1.06 11.42
CA ASP A 193 17.76 1.45 11.92
C ASP A 193 17.70 2.95 12.24
N GLU A 194 18.76 3.50 12.84
CA GLU A 194 18.89 4.94 13.03
C GLU A 194 18.95 5.67 11.68
N ALA A 195 19.74 5.16 10.73
CA ALA A 195 19.83 5.73 9.39
C ALA A 195 18.48 5.74 8.66
N VAL A 196 17.68 4.68 8.77
CA VAL A 196 16.33 4.64 8.20
C VAL A 196 15.43 5.71 8.81
N ARG A 197 15.44 5.88 10.14
CA ARG A 197 14.63 6.90 10.82
C ARG A 197 15.03 8.32 10.41
N LYS A 198 16.31 8.61 10.38
CA LYS A 198 16.83 9.90 9.90
C LYS A 198 16.45 10.17 8.43
N ASN A 199 16.50 9.15 7.58
CA ASN A 199 16.08 9.30 6.18
C ASN A 199 14.57 9.55 6.06
N ILE A 200 13.73 8.98 6.94
CA ILE A 200 12.30 9.30 7.02
C ILE A 200 12.12 10.78 7.38
N GLU A 201 12.72 11.24 8.47
CA GLU A 201 12.63 12.63 8.93
C GLU A 201 13.09 13.61 7.84
N TYR A 202 14.24 13.35 7.21
CA TYR A 202 14.76 14.17 6.13
C TYR A 202 13.81 14.24 4.93
N THR A 203 13.23 13.12 4.53
CA THR A 203 12.27 13.07 3.43
C THR A 203 10.96 13.79 3.79
N VAL A 204 10.49 13.68 5.03
CA VAL A 204 9.34 14.43 5.55
C VAL A 204 9.60 15.94 5.46
N ASP A 205 10.76 16.39 5.88
CA ASP A 205 11.12 17.81 5.86
C ASP A 205 11.20 18.35 4.42
N GLN A 206 11.80 17.60 3.49
CA GLN A 206 11.81 17.96 2.07
C GLN A 206 10.41 18.09 1.47
N ILE A 207 9.47 17.22 1.87
CA ILE A 207 8.09 17.28 1.38
C ILE A 207 7.35 18.47 2.02
N LYS A 208 7.57 18.76 3.30
CA LYS A 208 6.98 19.93 3.99
C LYS A 208 7.44 21.27 3.40
N GLU A 209 8.67 21.33 2.89
CA GLU A 209 9.22 22.52 2.21
C GLU A 209 8.68 22.73 0.79
N ASN A 210 7.89 21.79 0.26
CA ASN A 210 7.28 21.94 -1.06
C ASN A 210 6.13 22.95 -1.04
N GLU A 211 6.21 23.97 -1.90
CA GLU A 211 5.26 25.10 -1.94
C GLU A 211 3.79 24.66 -2.15
N ILE A 212 3.54 23.61 -2.92
CA ILE A 212 2.18 23.09 -3.17
C ILE A 212 1.65 22.38 -1.94
N VAL A 213 2.48 21.54 -1.30
CA VAL A 213 2.10 20.81 -0.08
C VAL A 213 1.78 21.80 1.06
N GLU A 214 2.61 22.84 1.24
CA GLU A 214 2.37 23.91 2.21
C GLU A 214 1.09 24.68 1.89
N HIS A 215 0.89 25.08 0.63
CA HIS A 215 -0.29 25.83 0.20
C HIS A 215 -1.61 25.08 0.41
N MET A 216 -1.60 23.78 0.18
CA MET A 216 -2.76 22.90 0.36
C MET A 216 -2.99 22.47 1.81
N GLU A 217 -2.10 22.89 2.73
CA GLU A 217 -2.16 22.53 4.15
C GLU A 217 -2.20 21.01 4.41
N ALA A 218 -1.61 20.22 3.50
CA ALA A 218 -1.56 18.77 3.66
C ALA A 218 -0.64 18.39 4.81
N THR A 219 -1.10 17.51 5.69
CA THR A 219 -0.28 17.00 6.80
C THR A 219 0.73 15.99 6.29
N VAL A 220 2.01 16.15 6.69
CA VAL A 220 3.10 15.24 6.33
C VAL A 220 3.70 14.64 7.59
N ILE A 221 3.70 13.31 7.69
CA ILE A 221 4.26 12.57 8.84
C ILE A 221 5.21 11.47 8.39
N GLY A 222 6.07 11.02 9.32
CA GLY A 222 6.92 9.86 9.16
C GLY A 222 6.28 8.60 9.71
N ALA A 223 6.74 7.44 9.23
CA ALA A 223 6.39 6.15 9.81
C ALA A 223 7.49 5.13 9.54
N TYR A 224 7.66 4.19 10.46
CA TYR A 224 8.62 3.09 10.36
C TYR A 224 7.90 1.75 10.30
N TYR A 225 8.12 0.98 9.24
CA TYR A 225 7.58 -0.37 9.06
C TYR A 225 8.63 -1.43 9.44
N ASP A 226 8.32 -2.26 10.40
CA ASP A 226 9.12 -3.43 10.74
C ASP A 226 8.67 -4.64 9.91
N ILE A 227 9.58 -5.12 9.03
CA ILE A 227 9.27 -6.23 8.12
C ILE A 227 9.00 -7.54 8.87
N ALA A 228 9.61 -7.74 10.05
CA ALA A 228 9.50 -9.00 10.78
C ALA A 228 8.17 -9.12 11.53
N THR A 229 7.67 -8.01 12.09
CA THR A 229 6.42 -7.98 12.86
C THR A 229 5.22 -7.56 12.03
N GLY A 230 5.46 -6.80 10.95
CA GLY A 230 4.40 -6.18 10.15
C GLY A 230 3.86 -4.88 10.76
N GLU A 231 4.41 -4.43 11.89
CA GLU A 231 3.97 -3.25 12.60
C GLU A 231 4.48 -1.96 11.93
N VAL A 232 3.60 -0.96 11.84
CA VAL A 232 3.95 0.42 11.45
C VAL A 232 3.83 1.31 12.66
N VAL A 233 4.91 2.02 12.98
CA VAL A 233 4.95 3.03 14.04
C VAL A 233 4.97 4.40 13.38
N PHE A 234 3.98 5.23 13.67
CA PHE A 234 3.88 6.60 13.18
C PHE A 234 4.58 7.58 14.15
N ASP A 235 5.20 8.63 13.62
CA ASP A 235 5.91 9.68 14.38
C ASP A 235 4.97 10.82 14.79
#